data_06596a90a333ebfeff29885b963a16ed
#
_entry.id   06596a90a333ebfeff29885b963a16ed
#
_cell.length_a   1.000
_cell.length_b   1.000
_cell.length_c   1.000
_cell.angle_alpha   90.00
_cell.angle_beta   90.00
_cell.angle_gamma   90.00
#
_symmetry.space_group_name_H-M   'P 1'
#
loop_
_entity.id
_entity.type
_entity.pdbx_description
1 polymer ?
#
loop_
_entity_poly.entity_id
_entity_poly.type
_entity_poly.pdbx_seq_one_letter_code
_entity_poly.pdbx_strand_id
1 'polypeptide(L)'
;MRDIPGRTTLSKFTKLAQITAAAAFAVGAWASSAAAQDLKFFTIGTGGTAFTYYPVGGVIANAISKPPGSRECGKGGSCGVDGLIASAVSSRGSVDNVNAIVSGLRNSGFAQSDVAYWAYTGTGTMEGKEPAKDLRTIAALFEEHIHLVALADSDIESVADLKGKRVSLDEPGSGTYVDAKLILDANGLSPDDLTPEALKGNAAAEALRNGKIDAFFVVAGYPTGLLVELASATEIKLVPIAGKGAEALVEKYGFFAAGEIPEGTYEGVPGVDTVAVGAQWFTSANEDDDLIYNITKALWNKESRKLLDVGHAKGKTITSDTALNGVGVPLHAGAEKFYKEVGMIK
;
A
#
# COMPACT_ATOMS: atom_id res chain seq x y z
N MET A 1 -9.43 -31.61 -95.14
CA MET A 1 -8.03 -31.95 -95.42
C MET A 1 -7.21 -31.83 -94.15
N ARG A 2 -6.58 -32.93 -93.80
CA ARG A 2 -5.51 -33.16 -92.76
C ARG A 2 -5.95 -33.19 -91.30
N ASP A 3 -6.29 -34.33 -90.90
CA ASP A 3 -5.63 -35.35 -90.09
C ASP A 3 -5.08 -34.85 -88.73
N ILE A 4 -5.69 -35.40 -87.70
CA ILE A 4 -5.20 -35.51 -86.32
C ILE A 4 -4.83 -36.95 -86.03
N PRO A 5 -3.71 -37.23 -85.42
CA PRO A 5 -3.66 -38.29 -84.46
C PRO A 5 -2.96 -37.74 -83.17
N GLY A 6 -3.20 -38.19 -82.05
CA GLY A 6 -3.30 -39.43 -81.41
C GLY A 6 -3.40 -39.26 -79.85
N ARG A 7 -4.24 -40.11 -79.32
CA ARG A 7 -4.33 -40.44 -77.87
C ARG A 7 -3.08 -41.19 -77.41
N THR A 8 -2.70 -40.87 -76.17
CA THR A 8 -2.31 -41.77 -75.03
C THR A 8 -1.40 -40.97 -74.14
N THR A 9 -1.66 -40.86 -72.92
CA THR A 9 -1.36 -41.58 -71.75
C THR A 9 -1.66 -40.71 -70.51
N LEU A 10 -2.80 -40.90 -69.90
CA LEU A 10 -3.14 -40.39 -68.60
C LEU A 10 -3.42 -41.59 -67.68
N SER A 11 -2.44 -42.18 -67.04
CA SER A 11 -2.73 -43.27 -66.13
C SER A 11 -1.62 -43.56 -65.09
N LYS A 12 -0.64 -42.71 -64.91
CA LYS A 12 0.41 -42.99 -63.91
C LYS A 12 0.65 -41.88 -62.88
N PHE A 13 -0.11 -40.77 -62.93
CA PHE A 13 0.07 -39.66 -61.93
C PHE A 13 -0.91 -39.67 -60.78
N THR A 14 -1.95 -40.55 -60.77
CA THR A 14 -2.98 -40.56 -59.73
C THR A 14 -2.70 -41.39 -58.52
N LYS A 15 -1.61 -42.15 -58.48
CA LYS A 15 -1.25 -42.96 -57.29
C LYS A 15 -0.17 -42.37 -56.39
N LEU A 16 0.50 -41.32 -56.83
CA LEU A 16 1.52 -40.63 -55.95
C LEU A 16 0.95 -39.47 -55.16
N ALA A 17 -0.24 -38.94 -55.52
CA ALA A 17 -0.88 -37.81 -54.83
C ALA A 17 -1.68 -38.21 -53.56
N GLN A 18 -1.96 -39.49 -53.35
CA GLN A 18 -2.72 -39.98 -52.22
C GLN A 18 -1.91 -40.38 -50.98
N ILE A 19 -0.60 -40.54 -51.13
CA ILE A 19 0.29 -40.92 -49.99
C ILE A 19 0.85 -39.69 -49.29
N THR A 20 0.91 -38.53 -49.97
CA THR A 20 1.39 -37.26 -49.36
C THR A 20 0.33 -36.49 -48.56
N ALA A 21 -0.96 -36.76 -48.76
CA ALA A 21 -2.05 -36.09 -48.00
C ALA A 21 -2.26 -36.72 -46.60
N ALA A 22 -1.89 -37.99 -46.38
CA ALA A 22 -2.08 -38.65 -45.06
C ALA A 22 -0.95 -38.36 -44.10
N ALA A 23 0.23 -37.91 -44.54
CA ALA A 23 1.35 -37.55 -43.65
C ALA A 23 1.26 -36.12 -43.15
N ALA A 24 0.51 -35.23 -43.80
CA ALA A 24 0.33 -33.84 -43.35
C ALA A 24 -0.73 -33.64 -42.22
N PHE A 25 -1.61 -34.64 -42.00
CA PHE A 25 -2.62 -34.60 -40.94
C PHE A 25 -2.18 -35.15 -39.60
N ALA A 26 -1.03 -35.86 -39.53
CA ALA A 26 -0.52 -36.45 -38.27
C ALA A 26 0.42 -35.51 -37.51
N VAL A 27 0.86 -34.38 -38.06
CA VAL A 27 1.77 -33.44 -37.38
C VAL A 27 0.98 -32.27 -36.74
N GLY A 28 -0.32 -32.14 -37.01
CA GLY A 28 -1.16 -31.03 -36.47
C GLY A 28 -1.80 -31.27 -35.11
N ALA A 29 -1.58 -32.43 -34.45
CA ALA A 29 -2.33 -32.78 -33.24
C ALA A 29 -1.55 -32.62 -31.93
N TRP A 30 -0.34 -32.05 -31.99
CA TRP A 30 0.43 -31.68 -30.78
C TRP A 30 0.54 -30.15 -30.64
N ALA A 31 -0.53 -29.43 -30.96
CA ALA A 31 -0.75 -28.12 -30.36
C ALA A 31 -1.11 -28.40 -28.90
N SER A 32 -0.09 -28.48 -28.04
CA SER A 32 -0.28 -28.33 -26.61
C SER A 32 -1.17 -27.11 -26.44
N SER A 33 -2.39 -27.33 -25.99
CA SER A 33 -3.20 -26.26 -25.43
C SER A 33 -2.36 -25.69 -24.28
N ALA A 34 -1.58 -24.65 -24.57
CA ALA A 34 -1.11 -23.77 -23.54
C ALA A 34 -2.40 -23.29 -22.87
N ALA A 35 -2.76 -23.89 -21.75
CA ALA A 35 -3.85 -23.39 -20.92
C ALA A 35 -3.53 -21.91 -20.74
N ALA A 36 -4.38 -21.05 -21.27
CA ALA A 36 -4.25 -19.63 -21.01
C ALA A 36 -4.31 -19.51 -19.48
N GLN A 37 -3.17 -19.20 -18.89
CA GLN A 37 -3.09 -19.00 -17.45
C GLN A 37 -3.97 -17.78 -17.17
N ASP A 38 -5.04 -17.95 -16.41
CA ASP A 38 -5.96 -16.87 -16.06
C ASP A 38 -5.17 -15.75 -15.38
N LEU A 39 -5.08 -14.61 -16.06
CA LEU A 39 -4.45 -13.42 -15.52
C LEU A 39 -5.35 -12.80 -14.48
N LYS A 40 -4.81 -12.61 -13.28
CA LYS A 40 -5.48 -11.90 -12.19
C LYS A 40 -4.75 -10.59 -11.93
N PHE A 41 -5.50 -9.49 -11.94
CA PHE A 41 -4.98 -8.18 -11.56
C PHE A 41 -5.40 -7.88 -10.13
N PHE A 42 -4.47 -7.31 -9.35
CA PHE A 42 -4.71 -6.98 -7.96
C PHE A 42 -4.11 -5.61 -7.63
N THR A 43 -4.94 -4.66 -7.24
CA THR A 43 -4.54 -3.30 -6.94
C THR A 43 -4.36 -3.09 -5.45
N ILE A 44 -3.30 -2.38 -5.07
CA ILE A 44 -3.01 -1.97 -3.69
C ILE A 44 -3.07 -0.45 -3.64
N GLY A 45 -4.12 0.11 -3.06
CA GLY A 45 -4.22 1.54 -2.77
C GLY A 45 -3.15 1.94 -1.74
N THR A 46 -2.42 3.00 -2.01
CA THR A 46 -1.29 3.43 -1.18
C THR A 46 -1.48 4.87 -0.67
N GLY A 47 -0.63 5.78 -1.05
CA GLY A 47 -0.67 7.19 -0.72
C GLY A 47 0.00 8.02 -1.81
N GLY A 48 0.45 9.21 -1.49
CA GLY A 48 1.31 9.99 -2.38
C GLY A 48 2.64 9.28 -2.63
N THR A 49 3.21 9.45 -3.83
CA THR A 49 4.40 8.70 -4.27
C THR A 49 5.67 8.97 -3.45
N ALA A 50 5.74 10.11 -2.78
CA ALA A 50 6.86 10.48 -1.90
C ALA A 50 6.68 9.98 -0.44
N PHE A 51 5.53 9.34 -0.12
CA PHE A 51 5.23 8.79 1.19
C PHE A 51 5.55 7.30 1.26
N THR A 52 5.65 6.78 2.49
CA THR A 52 6.06 5.39 2.78
C THR A 52 5.14 4.33 2.18
N TYR A 53 3.83 4.57 2.11
CA TYR A 53 2.88 3.60 1.55
C TYR A 53 3.19 3.21 0.10
N TYR A 54 3.54 4.18 -0.75
CA TYR A 54 3.72 3.89 -2.17
C TYR A 54 4.93 3.00 -2.46
N PRO A 55 6.16 3.30 -2.01
CA PRO A 55 7.30 2.41 -2.22
C PRO A 55 7.12 1.05 -1.54
N VAL A 56 6.57 0.98 -0.32
CA VAL A 56 6.28 -0.28 0.37
C VAL A 56 5.23 -1.09 -0.40
N GLY A 57 4.16 -0.45 -0.89
CA GLY A 57 3.16 -1.08 -1.72
C GLY A 57 3.73 -1.65 -3.02
N GLY A 58 4.68 -0.94 -3.63
CA GLY A 58 5.43 -1.41 -4.81
C GLY A 58 6.26 -2.66 -4.51
N VAL A 59 6.94 -2.71 -3.36
CA VAL A 59 7.69 -3.89 -2.91
C VAL A 59 6.75 -5.08 -2.67
N ILE A 60 5.65 -4.87 -1.96
CA ILE A 60 4.65 -5.91 -1.70
C ILE A 60 4.01 -6.39 -3.01
N ALA A 61 3.61 -5.47 -3.90
CA ALA A 61 3.06 -5.82 -5.20
C ALA A 61 4.02 -6.70 -6.02
N ASN A 62 5.31 -6.37 -6.03
CA ASN A 62 6.33 -7.20 -6.67
C ASN A 62 6.47 -8.57 -5.98
N ALA A 63 6.48 -8.61 -4.65
CA ALA A 63 6.66 -9.84 -3.88
C ALA A 63 5.52 -10.86 -4.11
N ILE A 64 4.27 -10.39 -4.24
CA ILE A 64 3.10 -11.26 -4.42
C ILE A 64 2.79 -11.58 -5.89
N SER A 65 3.38 -10.86 -6.85
CA SER A 65 3.15 -11.06 -8.29
C SER A 65 3.97 -12.25 -8.82
N LYS A 66 3.33 -13.07 -9.69
CA LYS A 66 4.00 -14.07 -10.53
C LYS A 66 3.27 -14.16 -11.86
N PRO A 67 3.49 -13.19 -12.78
CA PRO A 67 2.86 -13.19 -14.09
C PRO A 67 3.23 -14.44 -14.91
N PRO A 68 2.42 -14.83 -15.90
CA PRO A 68 2.74 -15.91 -16.81
C PRO A 68 4.11 -15.71 -17.47
N GLY A 69 4.87 -16.79 -17.59
CA GLY A 69 6.23 -16.75 -18.13
C GLY A 69 7.30 -16.31 -17.13
N SER A 70 6.94 -16.02 -15.89
CA SER A 70 7.91 -15.76 -14.82
C SER A 70 8.82 -16.96 -14.61
N ARG A 71 10.10 -16.70 -14.32
CA ARG A 71 11.04 -17.75 -13.92
C ARG A 71 10.53 -18.43 -12.64
N GLU A 72 10.75 -19.73 -12.53
CA GLU A 72 10.41 -20.51 -11.34
C GLU A 72 11.09 -19.97 -10.06
N CYS A 73 10.35 -19.94 -8.97
CA CYS A 73 10.82 -19.48 -7.65
C CYS A 73 12.14 -20.14 -7.24
N GLY A 74 12.22 -21.47 -7.32
CA GLY A 74 13.44 -22.24 -6.97
C GLY A 74 14.64 -21.99 -7.89
N LYS A 75 14.47 -21.27 -8.98
CA LYS A 75 15.51 -20.86 -9.93
C LYS A 75 15.82 -19.36 -9.86
N GLY A 76 15.47 -18.71 -8.74
CA GLY A 76 15.65 -17.27 -8.53
C GLY A 76 14.63 -16.39 -9.27
N GLY A 77 13.46 -16.94 -9.56
CA GLY A 77 12.33 -16.19 -10.11
C GLY A 77 11.34 -15.70 -9.05
N SER A 78 10.18 -15.24 -9.48
CA SER A 78 9.12 -14.77 -8.60
C SER A 78 8.50 -15.92 -7.79
N CYS A 79 8.32 -15.69 -6.50
CA CYS A 79 7.68 -16.61 -5.54
C CYS A 79 6.27 -16.13 -5.15
N GLY A 80 5.68 -15.26 -5.94
CA GLY A 80 4.32 -14.76 -5.78
C GLY A 80 3.25 -15.79 -6.20
N VAL A 81 2.04 -15.32 -6.35
CA VAL A 81 0.85 -16.10 -6.73
C VAL A 81 0.82 -16.28 -8.24
N ASP A 82 0.70 -17.53 -8.71
CA ASP A 82 0.68 -17.85 -10.14
C ASP A 82 -0.44 -17.10 -10.90
N GLY A 83 -0.08 -16.45 -12.00
CA GLY A 83 -0.98 -15.64 -12.82
C GLY A 83 -1.31 -14.26 -12.25
N LEU A 84 -0.85 -13.91 -11.05
CA LEU A 84 -1.14 -12.63 -10.41
C LEU A 84 -0.22 -11.52 -10.92
N ILE A 85 -0.81 -10.39 -11.25
CA ILE A 85 -0.14 -9.11 -11.50
C ILE A 85 -0.69 -8.10 -10.49
N ALA A 86 0.07 -7.83 -9.45
CA ALA A 86 -0.26 -6.81 -8.47
C ALA A 86 0.40 -5.47 -8.80
N SER A 87 -0.25 -4.38 -8.43
CA SER A 87 0.27 -3.03 -8.62
C SER A 87 -0.07 -2.10 -7.46
N ALA A 88 0.90 -1.27 -7.06
CA ALA A 88 0.68 -0.16 -6.15
C ALA A 88 0.05 1.01 -6.90
N VAL A 89 -1.02 1.57 -6.34
CA VAL A 89 -1.77 2.68 -6.92
C VAL A 89 -1.72 3.86 -5.96
N SER A 90 -1.28 5.01 -6.45
CA SER A 90 -1.29 6.25 -5.66
C SER A 90 -2.72 6.68 -5.32
N SER A 91 -2.89 7.23 -4.12
CA SER A 91 -4.18 7.70 -3.61
C SER A 91 -3.99 8.92 -2.69
N ARG A 92 -5.08 9.37 -2.07
CA ARG A 92 -5.01 10.36 -1.00
C ARG A 92 -4.62 9.78 0.36
N GLY A 93 -4.62 8.46 0.52
CA GLY A 93 -4.25 7.76 1.75
C GLY A 93 -5.40 6.98 2.38
N SER A 94 -5.37 6.83 3.71
CA SER A 94 -6.16 5.86 4.47
C SER A 94 -7.66 5.91 4.21
N VAL A 95 -8.28 7.07 4.29
CA VAL A 95 -9.75 7.23 4.08
C VAL A 95 -10.14 6.94 2.64
N ASP A 96 -9.35 7.41 1.67
CA ASP A 96 -9.57 7.15 0.24
C ASP A 96 -9.45 5.66 -0.08
N ASN A 97 -8.47 4.98 0.50
CA ASN A 97 -8.26 3.55 0.29
C ASN A 97 -9.40 2.70 0.88
N VAL A 98 -9.84 3.00 2.10
CA VAL A 98 -10.99 2.32 2.72
C VAL A 98 -12.24 2.49 1.86
N ASN A 99 -12.54 3.71 1.42
CA ASN A 99 -13.69 3.99 0.56
C ASN A 99 -13.58 3.25 -0.79
N ALA A 100 -12.38 3.18 -1.38
CA ALA A 100 -12.14 2.49 -2.65
C ALA A 100 -12.30 0.97 -2.53
N ILE A 101 -11.91 0.36 -1.39
CA ILE A 101 -12.13 -1.05 -1.09
C ILE A 101 -13.64 -1.33 -0.93
N VAL A 102 -14.32 -0.55 -0.11
CA VAL A 102 -15.76 -0.74 0.18
C VAL A 102 -16.61 -0.57 -1.07
N SER A 103 -16.24 0.34 -1.96
CA SER A 103 -16.94 0.54 -3.25
C SER A 103 -16.54 -0.45 -4.35
N GLY A 104 -15.60 -1.36 -4.10
CA GLY A 104 -15.07 -2.31 -5.10
C GLY A 104 -14.19 -1.67 -6.19
N LEU A 105 -13.78 -0.41 -6.01
CA LEU A 105 -12.89 0.28 -6.95
C LEU A 105 -11.46 -0.25 -6.90
N ARG A 106 -11.04 -0.78 -5.75
CA ARG A 106 -9.72 -1.39 -5.53
C ARG A 106 -9.86 -2.70 -4.76
N ASN A 107 -9.01 -3.67 -5.08
CA ASN A 107 -9.00 -4.95 -4.39
C ASN A 107 -8.50 -4.81 -2.94
N SER A 108 -7.52 -3.92 -2.72
CA SER A 108 -6.92 -3.74 -1.41
C SER A 108 -6.30 -2.35 -1.25
N GLY A 109 -5.86 -2.02 -0.04
CA GLY A 109 -5.16 -0.77 0.22
C GLY A 109 -4.59 -0.70 1.63
N PHE A 110 -3.64 0.21 1.83
CA PHE A 110 -3.09 0.52 3.14
C PHE A 110 -3.92 1.59 3.83
N ALA A 111 -4.11 1.44 5.12
CA ALA A 111 -4.74 2.45 5.94
C ALA A 111 -4.19 2.38 7.38
N GLN A 112 -4.32 3.48 8.08
CA GLN A 112 -4.06 3.55 9.52
C GLN A 112 -5.10 2.73 10.27
N SER A 113 -4.69 2.11 11.36
CA SER A 113 -5.52 1.21 12.17
C SER A 113 -6.75 1.90 12.77
N ASP A 114 -6.61 3.16 13.20
CA ASP A 114 -7.68 4.00 13.72
C ASP A 114 -8.74 4.32 12.64
N VAL A 115 -8.31 4.80 11.46
CA VAL A 115 -9.19 5.10 10.33
C VAL A 115 -9.98 3.86 9.91
N ALA A 116 -9.29 2.71 9.78
CA ALA A 116 -9.94 1.47 9.38
C ALA A 116 -10.93 0.95 10.41
N TYR A 117 -10.55 1.00 11.70
CA TYR A 117 -11.43 0.59 12.78
C TYR A 117 -12.69 1.47 12.87
N TRP A 118 -12.54 2.78 12.80
CA TRP A 118 -13.68 3.69 12.84
C TRP A 118 -14.57 3.55 11.59
N ALA A 119 -13.98 3.32 10.44
CA ALA A 119 -14.76 3.01 9.24
C ALA A 119 -15.54 1.69 9.39
N TYR A 120 -14.91 0.64 9.93
CA TYR A 120 -15.54 -0.65 10.16
C TYR A 120 -16.66 -0.59 11.21
N THR A 121 -16.47 0.17 12.28
CA THR A 121 -17.43 0.30 13.40
C THR A 121 -18.48 1.37 13.19
N GLY A 122 -18.23 2.38 12.36
CA GLY A 122 -19.07 3.58 12.22
C GLY A 122 -18.96 4.51 13.43
N THR A 123 -17.80 4.54 14.08
CA THR A 123 -17.55 5.33 15.30
C THR A 123 -16.44 6.36 15.08
N GLY A 124 -16.11 7.13 16.11
CA GLY A 124 -15.02 8.11 16.09
C GLY A 124 -15.18 9.12 14.96
N THR A 125 -14.17 9.32 14.14
CA THR A 125 -14.20 10.28 13.02
C THR A 125 -15.10 9.86 11.86
N MET A 126 -15.64 8.63 11.90
CA MET A 126 -16.60 8.08 10.93
C MET A 126 -18.03 8.02 11.46
N GLU A 127 -18.31 8.61 12.62
CA GLU A 127 -19.66 8.67 13.18
C GLU A 127 -20.66 9.31 12.20
N GLY A 128 -21.84 8.72 12.08
CA GLY A 128 -22.87 9.12 11.14
C GLY A 128 -22.69 8.65 9.69
N LYS A 129 -21.60 7.92 9.38
CA LYS A 129 -21.41 7.23 8.09
C LYS A 129 -21.82 5.77 8.20
N GLU A 130 -22.18 5.17 7.05
CA GLU A 130 -22.45 3.73 6.96
C GLU A 130 -21.19 2.94 7.34
N PRO A 131 -21.26 2.00 8.31
CA PRO A 131 -20.13 1.18 8.70
C PRO A 131 -19.63 0.28 7.57
N ALA A 132 -18.33 0.26 7.34
CA ALA A 132 -17.64 -0.54 6.33
C ALA A 132 -17.52 -2.02 6.76
N LYS A 133 -18.65 -2.73 6.92
CA LYS A 133 -18.67 -4.10 7.49
C LYS A 133 -17.98 -5.15 6.64
N ASP A 134 -17.75 -4.89 5.36
CA ASP A 134 -17.02 -5.79 4.45
C ASP A 134 -15.51 -5.54 4.47
N LEU A 135 -15.01 -4.54 5.21
CA LEU A 135 -13.58 -4.32 5.36
C LEU A 135 -12.93 -5.49 6.14
N ARG A 136 -11.78 -5.98 5.66
CA ARG A 136 -11.03 -7.08 6.26
C ARG A 136 -9.54 -6.77 6.27
N THR A 137 -8.85 -7.22 7.31
CA THR A 137 -7.39 -7.09 7.43
C THR A 137 -6.68 -8.27 6.78
N ILE A 138 -5.63 -7.99 6.00
CA ILE A 138 -4.68 -9.00 5.53
C ILE A 138 -3.52 -9.10 6.53
N ALA A 139 -2.91 -7.97 6.90
CA ALA A 139 -1.78 -7.92 7.83
C ALA A 139 -1.59 -6.52 8.44
N ALA A 140 -1.05 -6.45 9.65
CA ALA A 140 -0.36 -5.26 10.12
C ALA A 140 1.02 -5.17 9.44
N LEU A 141 1.48 -3.95 9.16
CA LEU A 141 2.69 -3.70 8.38
C LEU A 141 3.80 -3.05 9.23
N PHE A 142 3.63 -1.79 9.60
CA PHE A 142 4.63 -1.02 10.33
C PHE A 142 3.98 0.13 11.10
N GLU A 143 4.74 0.72 12.01
CA GLU A 143 4.32 1.93 12.71
C GLU A 143 4.59 3.18 11.86
N GLU A 144 3.62 4.05 11.79
CA GLU A 144 3.71 5.39 11.23
C GLU A 144 3.82 6.39 12.37
N HIS A 145 4.68 7.38 12.19
CA HIS A 145 4.91 8.44 13.16
C HIS A 145 4.33 9.75 12.63
N ILE A 146 3.75 10.55 13.53
CA ILE A 146 3.19 11.84 13.17
C ILE A 146 4.33 12.85 13.18
N HIS A 147 4.61 13.44 12.05
CA HIS A 147 5.59 14.52 11.89
C HIS A 147 4.83 15.85 11.85
N LEU A 148 5.18 16.77 12.72
CA LEU A 148 4.81 18.17 12.62
C LEU A 148 6.07 18.93 12.18
N VAL A 149 6.05 19.45 10.95
CA VAL A 149 7.22 20.01 10.26
C VAL A 149 7.12 21.52 10.21
N ALA A 150 8.18 22.22 10.61
CA ALA A 150 8.33 23.67 10.51
C ALA A 150 9.73 24.03 10.03
N LEU A 151 9.96 25.30 9.63
CA LEU A 151 11.32 25.79 9.37
C LEU A 151 12.14 25.81 10.66
N ALA A 152 13.43 25.57 10.59
CA ALA A 152 14.31 25.50 11.75
C ALA A 152 14.34 26.78 12.60
N ASP A 153 14.20 27.93 11.94
CA ASP A 153 14.19 29.27 12.56
C ASP A 153 12.80 29.74 12.99
N SER A 154 11.75 28.94 12.82
CA SER A 154 10.39 29.29 13.23
C SER A 154 10.24 29.36 14.76
N ASP A 155 9.23 30.10 15.24
CA ASP A 155 8.85 30.20 16.65
C ASP A 155 7.92 29.07 17.11
N ILE A 156 7.70 28.03 16.30
CA ILE A 156 6.83 26.89 16.61
C ILE A 156 7.66 25.83 17.33
N GLU A 157 7.45 25.67 18.64
CA GLU A 157 8.16 24.70 19.49
C GLU A 157 7.24 23.60 20.03
N SER A 158 5.91 23.79 19.89
CA SER A 158 4.90 22.85 20.36
C SER A 158 3.63 22.94 19.51
N VAL A 159 2.73 21.96 19.66
CA VAL A 159 1.40 21.99 18.99
C VAL A 159 0.59 23.25 19.38
N ALA A 160 0.76 23.75 20.61
CA ALA A 160 0.04 24.96 21.08
C ALA A 160 0.43 26.22 20.30
N ASP A 161 1.67 26.29 19.77
CA ASP A 161 2.17 27.43 19.01
C ASP A 161 1.58 27.53 17.60
N LEU A 162 0.81 26.52 17.18
CA LEU A 162 0.09 26.52 15.91
C LEU A 162 -1.08 27.51 15.87
N LYS A 163 -1.52 28.04 17.03
CA LYS A 163 -2.64 29.00 17.10
C LYS A 163 -2.34 30.24 16.26
N GLY A 164 -3.24 30.54 15.30
CA GLY A 164 -3.12 31.65 14.36
C GLY A 164 -2.12 31.43 13.23
N LYS A 165 -1.42 30.29 13.17
CA LYS A 165 -0.47 29.95 12.10
C LYS A 165 -1.18 29.39 10.88
N ARG A 166 -0.52 29.48 9.71
CA ARG A 166 -0.93 28.84 8.47
C ARG A 166 -0.41 27.40 8.47
N VAL A 167 -1.29 26.43 8.61
CA VAL A 167 -0.89 25.03 8.81
C VAL A 167 -1.58 24.12 7.82
N SER A 168 -0.81 23.33 7.07
CA SER A 168 -1.42 22.29 6.26
C SER A 168 -1.70 21.04 7.12
N LEU A 169 -2.96 20.63 7.13
CA LEU A 169 -3.44 19.42 7.78
C LEU A 169 -3.47 18.22 6.81
N ASP A 170 -2.90 18.38 5.59
CA ASP A 170 -3.09 17.51 4.43
C ASP A 170 -4.53 17.62 3.85
N GLU A 171 -4.82 16.83 2.81
CA GLU A 171 -6.12 16.90 2.13
C GLU A 171 -7.17 15.96 2.75
N PRO A 172 -8.45 16.32 2.70
CA PRO A 172 -9.54 15.41 3.07
C PRO A 172 -9.44 14.10 2.28
N GLY A 173 -9.49 12.95 2.99
CA GLY A 173 -9.28 11.62 2.41
C GLY A 173 -7.96 10.99 2.81
N SER A 174 -7.01 11.75 3.37
CA SER A 174 -5.80 11.23 3.98
C SER A 174 -6.03 10.83 5.44
N GLY A 175 -5.19 9.92 5.95
CA GLY A 175 -5.11 9.64 7.39
C GLY A 175 -4.45 10.78 8.14
N THR A 176 -3.45 11.44 7.54
CA THR A 176 -2.81 12.64 8.11
C THR A 176 -3.84 13.69 8.49
N TYR A 177 -4.83 13.97 7.63
CA TYR A 177 -5.91 14.92 7.93
C TYR A 177 -6.73 14.51 9.15
N VAL A 178 -6.97 13.23 9.33
CA VAL A 178 -7.67 12.68 10.49
C VAL A 178 -6.85 12.90 11.75
N ASP A 179 -5.59 12.46 11.75
CA ASP A 179 -4.73 12.50 12.93
C ASP A 179 -4.34 13.92 13.32
N ALA A 180 -4.07 14.80 12.35
CA ALA A 180 -3.78 16.22 12.62
C ALA A 180 -4.91 16.86 13.44
N LYS A 181 -6.17 16.58 13.12
CA LYS A 181 -7.32 17.09 13.87
C LYS A 181 -7.40 16.51 15.28
N LEU A 182 -7.08 15.24 15.45
CA LEU A 182 -7.04 14.61 16.77
C LEU A 182 -5.90 15.16 17.64
N ILE A 183 -4.74 15.42 17.04
CA ILE A 183 -3.62 16.08 17.74
C ILE A 183 -3.99 17.50 18.16
N LEU A 184 -4.64 18.26 17.30
CA LEU A 184 -5.14 19.61 17.66
C LEU A 184 -6.12 19.53 18.83
N ASP A 185 -7.15 18.68 18.73
CA ASP A 185 -8.19 18.50 19.77
C ASP A 185 -7.56 18.11 21.12
N ALA A 186 -6.62 17.16 21.12
CA ALA A 186 -5.90 16.72 22.32
C ALA A 186 -5.04 17.81 22.96
N ASN A 187 -4.69 18.86 22.19
CA ASN A 187 -3.93 20.03 22.67
C ASN A 187 -4.84 21.28 22.89
N GLY A 188 -6.17 21.10 22.87
CA GLY A 188 -7.13 22.18 23.10
C GLY A 188 -7.27 23.17 21.94
N LEU A 189 -6.89 22.74 20.73
CA LEU A 189 -7.02 23.49 19.49
C LEU A 189 -8.03 22.82 18.56
N SER A 190 -8.54 23.61 17.63
CA SER A 190 -9.35 23.13 16.51
C SER A 190 -8.80 23.71 15.20
N PRO A 191 -9.22 23.22 14.03
CA PRO A 191 -8.85 23.83 12.77
C PRO A 191 -9.23 25.31 12.67
N ASP A 192 -10.29 25.77 13.39
CA ASP A 192 -10.74 27.16 13.40
C ASP A 192 -9.79 28.10 14.19
N ASP A 193 -8.91 27.55 15.04
CA ASP A 193 -7.85 28.29 15.73
C ASP A 193 -6.63 28.57 14.85
N LEU A 194 -6.59 28.01 13.64
CA LEU A 194 -5.50 28.11 12.67
C LEU A 194 -5.98 28.87 11.42
N THR A 195 -5.07 29.05 10.47
CA THR A 195 -5.40 29.24 9.05
C THR A 195 -5.12 27.89 8.35
N PRO A 196 -6.11 26.98 8.30
CA PRO A 196 -5.88 25.63 7.83
C PRO A 196 -5.77 25.59 6.30
N GLU A 197 -4.77 24.83 5.82
CA GLU A 197 -4.55 24.55 4.41
C GLU A 197 -4.75 23.06 4.12
N ALA A 198 -5.29 22.74 2.95
CA ALA A 198 -5.51 21.37 2.52
C ALA A 198 -4.54 21.01 1.38
N LEU A 199 -3.25 21.05 1.68
CA LEU A 199 -2.19 20.79 0.71
C LEU A 199 -1.66 19.37 0.86
N LYS A 200 -1.54 18.64 -0.25
CA LYS A 200 -0.77 17.39 -0.29
C LYS A 200 0.66 17.62 0.17
N GLY A 201 1.27 16.60 0.78
CA GLY A 201 2.58 16.70 1.38
C GLY A 201 3.65 17.39 0.52
N ASN A 202 3.77 17.04 -0.79
CA ASN A 202 4.73 17.72 -1.67
C ASN A 202 4.41 19.20 -1.86
N ALA A 203 3.12 19.53 -2.02
CA ALA A 203 2.69 20.94 -2.13
C ALA A 203 2.85 21.68 -0.79
N ALA A 204 2.63 21.01 0.33
CA ALA A 204 2.86 21.55 1.67
C ALA A 204 4.36 21.83 1.91
N ALA A 205 5.24 20.89 1.56
CA ALA A 205 6.68 21.06 1.65
C ALA A 205 7.18 22.24 0.80
N GLU A 206 6.68 22.37 -0.43
CA GLU A 206 6.99 23.53 -1.28
C GLU A 206 6.43 24.83 -0.70
N ALA A 207 5.20 24.81 -0.17
CA ALA A 207 4.58 25.97 0.46
C ALA A 207 5.35 26.42 1.71
N LEU A 208 5.81 25.48 2.55
CA LEU A 208 6.66 25.76 3.71
C LEU A 208 7.97 26.43 3.28
N ARG A 209 8.70 25.83 2.34
CA ARG A 209 9.95 26.37 1.80
C ARG A 209 9.81 27.79 1.25
N ASN A 210 8.67 28.09 0.65
CA ASN A 210 8.36 29.40 0.07
C ASN A 210 7.71 30.37 1.08
N GLY A 211 7.60 30.03 2.38
CA GLY A 211 7.00 30.86 3.41
C GLY A 211 5.51 31.12 3.24
N LYS A 212 4.81 30.26 2.48
CA LYS A 212 3.35 30.36 2.27
C LYS A 212 2.55 29.74 3.41
N ILE A 213 3.12 28.74 4.07
CA ILE A 213 2.61 28.15 5.32
C ILE A 213 3.71 28.16 6.37
N ASP A 214 3.34 27.97 7.63
CA ASP A 214 4.25 28.01 8.78
C ASP A 214 4.61 26.62 9.28
N ALA A 215 3.69 25.65 9.09
CA ALA A 215 3.90 24.24 9.43
C ALA A 215 3.01 23.32 8.60
N PHE A 216 3.32 22.02 8.62
CA PHE A 216 2.43 21.00 8.07
C PHE A 216 2.58 19.67 8.80
N PHE A 217 1.50 18.87 8.78
CA PHE A 217 1.49 17.52 9.31
C PHE A 217 1.79 16.49 8.23
N VAL A 218 2.48 15.41 8.62
CA VAL A 218 2.69 14.19 7.83
C VAL A 218 2.62 12.98 8.75
N VAL A 219 1.77 12.01 8.43
CA VAL A 219 1.77 10.70 9.09
C VAL A 219 2.37 9.68 8.13
N ALA A 220 3.51 9.13 8.51
CA ALA A 220 4.26 8.20 7.66
C ALA A 220 5.24 7.36 8.48
N GLY A 221 5.60 6.19 7.94
CA GLY A 221 6.78 5.48 8.40
C GLY A 221 8.06 6.25 8.02
N TYR A 222 8.95 6.45 8.97
CA TYR A 222 10.23 7.13 8.70
C TYR A 222 11.32 6.15 8.24
N PRO A 223 12.32 6.63 7.45
CA PRO A 223 12.34 7.91 6.74
C PRO A 223 11.28 7.93 5.61
N THR A 224 10.64 9.09 5.41
CA THR A 224 9.79 9.29 4.23
C THR A 224 10.53 10.14 3.20
N GLY A 225 10.41 9.78 1.92
CA GLY A 225 11.10 10.44 0.83
C GLY A 225 10.83 11.95 0.77
N LEU A 226 9.60 12.35 1.10
CA LEU A 226 9.21 13.75 1.19
C LEU A 226 10.13 14.58 2.12
N LEU A 227 10.36 14.08 3.34
CA LEU A 227 11.15 14.82 4.33
C LEU A 227 12.64 14.65 4.12
N VAL A 228 13.09 13.53 3.53
CA VAL A 228 14.48 13.38 3.07
C VAL A 228 14.81 14.44 2.04
N GLU A 229 13.95 14.65 1.04
CA GLU A 229 14.13 15.66 0.01
C GLU A 229 14.05 17.09 0.60
N LEU A 230 13.06 17.36 1.45
CA LEU A 230 12.88 18.68 2.05
C LEU A 230 14.06 19.05 2.96
N ALA A 231 14.52 18.16 3.84
CA ALA A 231 15.64 18.41 4.75
C ALA A 231 16.96 18.64 4.00
N SER A 232 17.17 18.00 2.84
CA SER A 232 18.35 18.23 2.02
C SER A 232 18.37 19.62 1.32
N ALA A 233 17.19 20.24 1.18
CA ALA A 233 17.02 21.49 0.43
C ALA A 233 16.74 22.71 1.33
N THR A 234 16.33 22.50 2.58
CA THR A 234 15.86 23.55 3.49
C THR A 234 16.08 23.13 4.93
N GLU A 235 16.59 24.01 5.77
CA GLU A 235 16.70 23.75 7.20
C GLU A 235 15.32 23.68 7.84
N ILE A 236 14.95 22.50 8.31
CA ILE A 236 13.68 22.22 8.97
C ILE A 236 13.90 21.65 10.38
N LYS A 237 12.84 21.71 11.18
CA LYS A 237 12.74 20.97 12.43
C LYS A 237 11.45 20.16 12.48
N LEU A 238 11.47 19.10 13.27
CA LEU A 238 10.27 18.41 13.70
C LEU A 238 9.86 18.97 15.07
N VAL A 239 8.60 19.41 15.16
CA VAL A 239 8.04 19.93 16.40
C VAL A 239 7.51 18.77 17.23
N PRO A 240 7.83 18.69 18.54
CA PRO A 240 7.39 17.59 19.39
C PRO A 240 5.86 17.48 19.45
N ILE A 241 5.36 16.24 19.42
CA ILE A 241 3.98 15.89 19.75
C ILE A 241 4.04 15.03 20.99
N ALA A 242 4.19 15.68 22.14
CA ALA A 242 4.49 15.05 23.43
C ALA A 242 3.71 15.71 24.58
N GLY A 243 3.93 15.23 25.81
CA GLY A 243 3.32 15.76 27.02
C GLY A 243 1.83 15.43 27.13
N LYS A 244 1.07 16.24 27.88
CA LYS A 244 -0.32 15.94 28.27
C LYS A 244 -1.28 15.69 27.09
N GLY A 245 -1.11 16.41 25.99
CA GLY A 245 -1.94 16.20 24.79
C GLY A 245 -1.72 14.85 24.17
N ALA A 246 -0.45 14.45 23.97
CA ALA A 246 -0.10 13.14 23.44
C ALA A 246 -0.51 12.00 24.41
N GLU A 247 -0.27 12.17 25.72
CA GLU A 247 -0.67 11.22 26.76
C GLU A 247 -2.20 11.01 26.76
N ALA A 248 -2.98 12.08 26.68
CA ALA A 248 -4.44 12.02 26.63
C ALA A 248 -4.94 11.33 25.35
N LEU A 249 -4.27 11.54 24.20
CA LEU A 249 -4.61 10.88 22.97
C LEU A 249 -4.36 9.36 23.05
N VAL A 250 -3.19 8.96 23.56
CA VAL A 250 -2.82 7.55 23.74
C VAL A 250 -3.74 6.86 24.76
N GLU A 251 -4.08 7.53 25.87
CA GLU A 251 -5.02 7.00 26.85
C GLU A 251 -6.44 6.83 26.29
N LYS A 252 -6.89 7.81 25.50
CA LYS A 252 -8.25 7.81 24.91
C LYS A 252 -8.43 6.78 23.81
N TYR A 253 -7.40 6.55 23.00
CA TYR A 253 -7.48 5.71 21.81
C TYR A 253 -6.37 4.67 21.78
N GLY A 254 -6.72 3.40 21.90
CA GLY A 254 -5.77 2.27 21.89
C GLY A 254 -5.05 2.01 20.57
N PHE A 255 -5.21 2.86 19.55
CA PHE A 255 -4.50 2.81 18.27
C PHE A 255 -3.20 3.59 18.29
N PHE A 256 -3.09 4.56 19.18
CA PHE A 256 -1.92 5.42 19.29
C PHE A 256 -0.98 4.91 20.37
N ALA A 257 0.30 5.12 20.15
CA ALA A 257 1.36 4.86 21.11
C ALA A 257 2.33 6.04 21.16
N ALA A 258 2.99 6.23 22.29
CA ALA A 258 4.15 7.12 22.33
C ALA A 258 5.24 6.57 21.41
N GLY A 259 5.85 7.44 20.62
CA GLY A 259 6.89 7.09 19.65
C GLY A 259 7.98 8.14 19.60
N GLU A 260 9.04 7.82 18.88
CA GLU A 260 10.17 8.70 18.63
C GLU A 260 10.57 8.63 17.16
N ILE A 261 10.91 9.77 16.59
CA ILE A 261 11.65 9.84 15.34
C ILE A 261 13.11 10.08 15.71
N PRO A 262 14.00 9.07 15.54
CA PRO A 262 15.38 9.16 16.02
C PRO A 262 16.20 10.24 15.33
N GLU A 263 17.18 10.79 16.03
CA GLU A 263 18.22 11.62 15.44
C GLU A 263 18.90 10.89 14.26
N GLY A 264 19.25 11.61 13.21
CA GLY A 264 19.85 11.04 12.01
C GLY A 264 18.87 10.41 11.03
N THR A 265 17.56 10.43 11.33
CA THR A 265 16.52 10.00 10.38
C THR A 265 16.48 10.92 9.17
N TYR A 266 16.60 12.22 9.37
CA TYR A 266 16.66 13.26 8.34
C TYR A 266 17.90 14.12 8.55
N GLU A 267 18.55 14.54 7.46
CA GLU A 267 19.79 15.30 7.52
C GLU A 267 19.59 16.65 8.25
N GLY A 268 20.42 16.90 9.28
CA GLY A 268 20.37 18.12 10.06
C GLY A 268 19.17 18.29 11.00
N VAL A 269 18.30 17.28 11.10
CA VAL A 269 17.09 17.33 11.93
C VAL A 269 17.31 16.51 13.20
N PRO A 270 17.17 17.13 14.41
CA PRO A 270 17.24 16.42 15.67
C PRO A 270 16.14 15.36 15.84
N GLY A 271 16.39 14.38 16.69
CA GLY A 271 15.36 13.44 17.12
C GLY A 271 14.23 14.13 17.88
N VAL A 272 13.02 13.56 17.82
CA VAL A 272 11.83 14.16 18.42
C VAL A 272 10.87 13.12 18.96
N ASP A 273 10.29 13.37 20.13
CA ASP A 273 9.18 12.59 20.66
C ASP A 273 7.90 12.91 19.90
N THR A 274 7.13 11.89 19.58
CA THR A 274 5.88 12.02 18.85
C THR A 274 4.89 10.91 19.21
N VAL A 275 3.81 10.80 18.45
CA VAL A 275 2.81 9.75 18.55
C VAL A 275 2.89 8.87 17.30
N ALA A 276 2.72 7.57 17.47
CA ALA A 276 2.69 6.57 16.42
C ALA A 276 1.31 5.91 16.29
N VAL A 277 0.98 5.46 15.08
CA VAL A 277 -0.21 4.68 14.74
C VAL A 277 0.16 3.53 13.81
N GLY A 278 -0.60 2.42 13.82
CA GLY A 278 -0.28 1.27 12.98
C GLY A 278 -0.72 1.46 11.53
N ALA A 279 0.16 1.20 10.57
CA ALA A 279 -0.19 0.98 9.17
C ALA A 279 -0.59 -0.48 8.96
N GLN A 280 -1.71 -0.73 8.31
CA GLN A 280 -2.24 -2.07 8.06
C GLN A 280 -2.69 -2.22 6.61
N TRP A 281 -2.73 -3.45 6.13
CA TRP A 281 -3.18 -3.81 4.78
C TRP A 281 -4.58 -4.40 4.84
N PHE A 282 -5.50 -3.79 4.11
CA PHE A 282 -6.90 -4.15 4.09
C PHE A 282 -7.37 -4.59 2.70
N THR A 283 -8.44 -5.36 2.69
CA THR A 283 -9.16 -5.83 1.51
C THR A 283 -10.66 -5.91 1.82
N SER A 284 -11.48 -6.32 0.85
CA SER A 284 -12.90 -6.60 1.05
C SER A 284 -13.13 -8.06 1.44
N ALA A 285 -14.15 -8.32 2.27
CA ALA A 285 -14.65 -9.68 2.53
C ALA A 285 -15.15 -10.40 1.27
N ASN A 286 -15.37 -9.65 0.18
CA ASN A 286 -15.85 -10.18 -1.09
C ASN A 286 -14.71 -10.64 -2.03
N GLU A 287 -13.44 -10.45 -1.66
CA GLU A 287 -12.32 -11.02 -2.40
C GLU A 287 -12.26 -12.54 -2.20
N ASP A 288 -11.73 -13.25 -3.18
CA ASP A 288 -11.64 -14.71 -3.17
C ASP A 288 -10.73 -15.21 -2.03
N ASP A 289 -11.23 -16.13 -1.21
CA ASP A 289 -10.53 -16.65 -0.03
C ASP A 289 -9.20 -17.32 -0.38
N ASP A 290 -9.14 -18.09 -1.47
CA ASP A 290 -7.93 -18.78 -1.89
C ASP A 290 -6.92 -17.77 -2.49
N LEU A 291 -7.39 -16.72 -3.15
CA LEU A 291 -6.52 -15.64 -3.62
C LEU A 291 -5.85 -14.93 -2.43
N ILE A 292 -6.63 -14.49 -1.44
CA ILE A 292 -6.08 -13.78 -0.28
C ILE A 292 -5.21 -14.71 0.59
N TYR A 293 -5.58 -16.00 0.73
CA TYR A 293 -4.68 -16.99 1.37
C TYR A 293 -3.33 -17.07 0.66
N ASN A 294 -3.33 -17.20 -0.67
CA ASN A 294 -2.09 -17.31 -1.45
C ASN A 294 -1.28 -16.00 -1.43
N ILE A 295 -1.93 -14.84 -1.46
CA ILE A 295 -1.29 -13.52 -1.31
C ILE A 295 -0.61 -13.41 0.06
N THR A 296 -1.32 -13.79 1.14
CA THR A 296 -0.76 -13.75 2.50
C THR A 296 0.44 -14.69 2.63
N LYS A 297 0.34 -15.90 2.10
CA LYS A 297 1.43 -16.87 2.06
C LYS A 297 2.62 -16.38 1.23
N ALA A 298 2.36 -15.71 0.11
CA ALA A 298 3.41 -15.12 -0.73
C ALA A 298 4.13 -13.97 -0.02
N LEU A 299 3.40 -13.12 0.72
CA LEU A 299 3.99 -12.02 1.49
C LEU A 299 5.03 -12.53 2.51
N TRP A 300 4.74 -13.63 3.19
CA TRP A 300 5.56 -14.13 4.31
C TRP A 300 6.60 -15.18 3.91
N ASN A 301 6.83 -15.42 2.61
CA ASN A 301 7.88 -16.33 2.19
C ASN A 301 9.29 -15.70 2.28
N LYS A 302 10.33 -16.55 2.22
CA LYS A 302 11.73 -16.13 2.36
C LYS A 302 12.21 -15.17 1.26
N GLU A 303 11.68 -15.28 0.06
CA GLU A 303 12.08 -14.42 -1.05
C GLU A 303 11.43 -13.05 -0.94
N SER A 304 10.16 -12.99 -0.51
CA SER A 304 9.48 -11.74 -0.17
C SER A 304 10.18 -11.01 0.98
N ARG A 305 10.68 -11.74 1.99
CA ARG A 305 11.48 -11.16 3.07
C ARG A 305 12.69 -10.40 2.54
N LYS A 306 13.43 -10.98 1.57
CA LYS A 306 14.59 -10.32 0.96
C LYS A 306 14.19 -9.03 0.22
N LEU A 307 13.05 -9.05 -0.49
CA LEU A 307 12.56 -7.88 -1.19
C LEU A 307 12.15 -6.76 -0.20
N LEU A 308 11.48 -7.12 0.89
CA LEU A 308 11.11 -6.17 1.95
C LEU A 308 12.35 -5.58 2.62
N ASP A 309 13.38 -6.38 2.91
CA ASP A 309 14.61 -5.93 3.60
C ASP A 309 15.38 -4.87 2.80
N VAL A 310 15.33 -4.93 1.48
CA VAL A 310 16.10 -4.02 0.61
C VAL A 310 15.24 -2.92 -0.03
N GLY A 311 13.91 -3.10 -0.09
CA GLY A 311 13.03 -2.24 -0.85
C GLY A 311 12.70 -0.91 -0.15
N HIS A 312 12.63 -0.91 1.17
CA HIS A 312 12.40 0.29 1.99
C HIS A 312 12.86 0.06 3.43
N ALA A 313 13.26 1.12 4.15
CA ALA A 313 13.68 1.01 5.55
C ALA A 313 12.61 0.34 6.44
N LYS A 314 11.33 0.75 6.30
CA LYS A 314 10.20 0.12 6.99
C LYS A 314 9.90 -1.31 6.54
N GLY A 315 10.38 -1.75 5.38
CA GLY A 315 10.26 -3.14 4.95
C GLY A 315 10.90 -4.13 5.95
N LYS A 316 11.96 -3.71 6.65
CA LYS A 316 12.61 -4.52 7.68
C LYS A 316 11.71 -4.81 8.88
N THR A 317 10.76 -3.93 9.18
CA THR A 317 9.82 -4.10 10.31
C THR A 317 8.55 -4.85 9.93
N ILE A 318 8.29 -5.06 8.62
CA ILE A 318 7.16 -5.84 8.13
C ILE A 318 7.53 -7.33 8.25
N THR A 319 7.14 -7.96 9.34
CA THR A 319 7.46 -9.37 9.64
C THR A 319 6.21 -10.17 9.95
N SER A 320 6.28 -11.49 9.78
CA SER A 320 5.19 -12.37 10.20
C SER A 320 4.88 -12.23 11.69
N ASP A 321 5.90 -12.02 12.52
CA ASP A 321 5.75 -11.94 13.99
C ASP A 321 4.92 -10.73 14.43
N THR A 322 4.91 -9.65 13.63
CA THR A 322 4.15 -8.43 13.89
C THR A 322 2.86 -8.32 13.08
N ALA A 323 2.59 -9.28 12.19
CA ALA A 323 1.49 -9.24 11.23
C ALA A 323 0.08 -9.10 11.84
N LEU A 324 -0.08 -9.41 13.11
CA LEU A 324 -1.36 -9.36 13.83
C LEU A 324 -1.39 -8.29 14.94
N ASN A 325 -0.33 -7.47 15.06
CA ASN A 325 -0.27 -6.44 16.08
C ASN A 325 -1.27 -5.33 15.82
N GLY A 326 -2.07 -4.99 16.84
CA GLY A 326 -3.03 -3.88 16.76
C GLY A 326 -4.15 -4.08 15.73
N VAL A 327 -4.43 -5.33 15.32
CA VAL A 327 -5.53 -5.63 14.38
C VAL A 327 -6.86 -5.48 15.09
N GLY A 328 -7.63 -4.46 14.70
CA GLY A 328 -8.96 -4.16 15.25
C GLY A 328 -10.12 -4.45 14.29
N VAL A 329 -9.83 -4.63 13.00
CA VAL A 329 -10.79 -5.06 11.96
C VAL A 329 -10.59 -6.56 11.73
N PRO A 330 -11.66 -7.38 11.60
CA PRO A 330 -11.52 -8.81 11.40
C PRO A 330 -10.60 -9.18 10.24
N LEU A 331 -9.87 -10.28 10.39
CA LEU A 331 -9.06 -10.83 9.31
C LEU A 331 -9.94 -11.26 8.13
N HIS A 332 -9.39 -11.21 6.92
CA HIS A 332 -9.98 -11.89 5.77
C HIS A 332 -9.88 -13.40 5.96
N ALA A 333 -10.91 -14.15 5.56
CA ALA A 333 -10.96 -15.61 5.78
C ALA A 333 -9.73 -16.33 5.19
N GLY A 334 -9.25 -15.91 4.03
CA GLY A 334 -8.02 -16.45 3.43
C GLY A 334 -6.77 -16.13 4.25
N ALA A 335 -6.64 -14.91 4.78
CA ALA A 335 -5.52 -14.54 5.65
C ALA A 335 -5.59 -15.30 6.98
N GLU A 336 -6.76 -15.38 7.59
CA GLU A 336 -7.00 -16.16 8.82
C GLU A 336 -6.62 -17.63 8.65
N LYS A 337 -7.02 -18.25 7.52
CA LYS A 337 -6.65 -19.63 7.16
C LYS A 337 -5.14 -19.82 7.16
N PHE A 338 -4.40 -18.88 6.55
CA PHE A 338 -2.93 -18.93 6.55
C PHE A 338 -2.34 -18.80 7.96
N TYR A 339 -2.79 -17.83 8.76
CA TYR A 339 -2.27 -17.62 10.11
C TYR A 339 -2.59 -18.78 11.06
N LYS A 340 -3.73 -19.48 10.87
CA LYS A 340 -4.04 -20.75 11.56
C LYS A 340 -3.09 -21.87 11.14
N GLU A 341 -2.83 -22.03 9.84
CA GLU A 341 -1.94 -23.07 9.30
C GLU A 341 -0.52 -22.95 9.87
N VAL A 342 -0.02 -21.73 10.04
CA VAL A 342 1.33 -21.48 10.59
C VAL A 342 1.34 -21.36 12.13
N GLY A 343 0.20 -21.54 12.81
CA GLY A 343 0.08 -21.58 14.26
C GLY A 343 0.16 -20.21 14.96
N MET A 344 -0.05 -19.11 14.26
CA MET A 344 -0.05 -17.76 14.83
C MET A 344 -1.35 -17.44 15.59
N ILE A 345 -2.46 -18.06 15.19
CA ILE A 345 -3.77 -17.99 15.84
C ILE A 345 -4.39 -19.39 15.95
N LYS A 346 -5.36 -19.54 16.88
CA LYS A 346 -6.05 -20.82 17.15
C LYS A 346 -7.22 -21.06 16.20
#